data_155bfc73e6c65857e09aaf3f8c019fd9
#
_entry.id   155bfc73e6c65857e09aaf3f8c019fd9
#
_cell.length_a   1.000
_cell.length_b   1.000
_cell.length_c   1.000
_cell.angle_alpha   90.00
_cell.angle_beta   90.00
_cell.angle_gamma   90.00
#
_symmetry.space_group_name_H-M   'P 1'
#
loop_
_entity.id
_entity.type
_entity.pdbx_description
1 polymer ?
#
loop_
_entity_poly.entity_id
_entity_poly.type
_entity_poly.pdbx_seq_one_letter_code
_entity_poly.pdbx_strand_id
1 'polypeptide(L)'
;NYYSKRFAAKEAFAKALGIGFRDNLNFKDISIINDKLGKPSFVITEKIKKIIEKYFKTSQFSFFLSISDEKKYSVAYVILQKK
;
A
#
# COMPACT_ATOMS: atom_id res chain seq x y z
N ASN A 1 -1.40 6.82 -16.59
CA ASN A 1 -1.49 8.03 -15.80
C ASN A 1 -0.85 7.84 -14.43
N TYR A 2 0.24 8.56 -14.23
CA TYR A 2 1.06 8.44 -13.01
C TYR A 2 0.26 8.70 -11.73
N TYR A 3 -0.53 9.76 -11.73
CA TYR A 3 -1.29 10.15 -10.56
C TYR A 3 -2.37 9.11 -10.22
N SER A 4 -3.07 8.63 -11.23
CA SER A 4 -4.11 7.62 -11.02
C SER A 4 -3.54 6.32 -10.48
N LYS A 5 -2.37 5.91 -10.94
CA LYS A 5 -1.72 4.70 -10.47
C LYS A 5 -1.40 4.79 -8.97
N ARG A 6 -0.84 5.93 -8.56
CA ARG A 6 -0.49 6.11 -7.15
C ARG A 6 -1.72 6.20 -6.28
N PHE A 7 -2.77 6.87 -6.74
CA PHE A 7 -4.02 6.95 -6.01
C PHE A 7 -4.63 5.56 -5.82
N ALA A 8 -4.71 4.79 -6.88
CA ALA A 8 -5.26 3.43 -6.81
C ALA A 8 -4.45 2.54 -5.86
N ALA A 9 -3.13 2.65 -5.89
CA ALA A 9 -2.27 1.87 -5.02
C ALA A 9 -2.46 2.23 -3.55
N LYS A 10 -2.60 3.51 -3.26
CA LYS A 10 -2.82 3.97 -1.88
C LYS A 10 -4.16 3.50 -1.34
N GLU A 11 -5.21 3.57 -2.17
CA GLU A 11 -6.52 3.06 -1.77
C GLU A 11 -6.50 1.57 -1.52
N ALA A 12 -5.85 0.83 -2.43
CA ALA A 12 -5.75 -0.62 -2.27
C ALA A 12 -4.96 -1.00 -1.01
N PHE A 13 -3.93 -0.21 -0.69
CA PHE A 13 -3.15 -0.41 0.53
C PHE A 13 -4.03 -0.24 1.78
N ALA A 14 -4.79 0.85 1.83
CA ALA A 14 -5.66 1.11 2.97
C ALA A 14 -6.72 0.03 3.13
N LYS A 15 -7.26 -0.47 2.01
CA LYS A 15 -8.21 -1.57 2.05
C LYS A 15 -7.59 -2.87 2.53
N ALA A 16 -6.35 -3.13 2.13
CA ALA A 16 -5.64 -4.33 2.57
C ALA A 16 -5.42 -4.33 4.08
N LEU A 17 -5.22 -3.16 4.67
CA LEU A 17 -5.12 -3.02 6.11
C LEU A 17 -6.47 -3.21 6.81
N GLY A 18 -7.56 -3.06 6.09
CA GLY A 18 -8.90 -3.21 6.64
C GLY A 18 -9.42 -2.04 7.45
N ILE A 19 -8.64 -0.98 7.55
CA ILE A 19 -9.01 0.19 8.35
C ILE A 19 -9.37 1.41 7.51
N GLY A 20 -9.12 1.35 6.19
CA GLY A 20 -9.28 2.50 5.33
C GLY A 20 -8.35 3.63 5.77
N PHE A 21 -8.87 4.84 5.79
CA PHE A 21 -8.09 6.00 6.25
C PHE A 21 -8.46 6.40 7.67
N ARG A 22 -8.59 5.41 8.53
CA ARG A 22 -8.83 5.59 9.95
C ARG A 22 -7.50 5.54 10.70
N ASP A 23 -7.59 5.70 12.02
CA ASP A 23 -6.43 5.54 12.91
C ASP A 23 -5.28 6.49 12.54
N ASN A 24 -5.63 7.68 12.06
CA ASN A 24 -4.66 8.70 11.69
C ASN A 24 -3.85 8.35 10.43
N LEU A 25 -4.29 7.37 9.66
CA LEU A 25 -3.63 7.02 8.41
C LEU A 25 -4.12 7.95 7.31
N ASN A 26 -3.22 8.74 6.74
CA ASN A 26 -3.53 9.67 5.68
C ASN A 26 -2.87 9.23 4.37
N PHE A 27 -3.40 9.74 3.26
CA PHE A 27 -2.84 9.47 1.94
C PHE A 27 -1.34 9.71 1.87
N LYS A 28 -0.89 10.80 2.49
CA LYS A 28 0.54 11.16 2.44
C LYS A 28 1.42 10.24 3.27
N ASP A 29 0.83 9.42 4.15
CA ASP A 29 1.60 8.45 4.93
C ASP A 29 1.99 7.24 4.08
N ILE A 30 1.31 7.04 2.96
CA ILE A 30 1.54 5.90 2.09
C ILE A 30 2.38 6.36 0.91
N SER A 31 3.62 5.89 0.85
CA SER A 31 4.54 6.25 -0.23
C SER A 31 4.88 5.02 -1.04
N ILE A 32 5.03 5.23 -2.34
CA ILE A 32 5.35 4.17 -3.27
C ILE A 32 6.64 4.56 -3.99
N ILE A 33 7.58 3.64 -4.02
CA ILE A 33 8.84 3.82 -4.77
C ILE A 33 8.95 2.72 -5.80
N ASN A 34 9.73 2.99 -6.84
CA ASN A 34 10.05 1.97 -7.83
C ASN A 34 11.49 1.50 -7.58
N ASP A 35 11.70 0.19 -7.73
CA ASP A 35 13.04 -0.35 -7.62
C ASP A 35 13.80 -0.11 -8.93
N LYS A 36 15.01 -0.65 -9.02
CA LYS A 36 15.86 -0.47 -10.20
C LYS A 36 15.24 -1.02 -11.47
N LEU A 37 14.36 -2.00 -11.34
CA LEU A 37 13.69 -2.61 -12.47
C LEU A 37 12.34 -1.98 -12.77
N GLY A 38 12.00 -0.94 -12.01
CA GLY A 38 10.73 -0.24 -12.18
C GLY A 38 9.56 -0.87 -11.44
N LYS A 39 9.81 -1.89 -10.63
CA LYS A 39 8.76 -2.55 -9.88
C LYS A 39 8.33 -1.68 -8.69
N PRO A 40 7.03 -1.38 -8.54
CA PRO A 40 6.56 -0.55 -7.44
C PRO A 40 6.56 -1.31 -6.12
N SER A 41 6.85 -0.61 -5.04
CA SER A 41 6.73 -1.15 -3.69
C SER A 41 6.39 -0.04 -2.71
N PHE A 42 5.84 -0.42 -1.55
CA PHE A 42 5.49 0.55 -0.51
C PHE A 42 6.67 0.80 0.41
N VAL A 43 6.77 2.06 0.84
CA VAL A 43 7.71 2.43 1.89
C VAL A 43 7.01 2.20 3.22
N ILE A 44 7.53 1.27 4.01
CA ILE A 44 6.92 0.93 5.30
C ILE A 44 7.53 1.80 6.38
N THR A 45 6.79 2.83 6.77
CA THR A 45 7.23 3.74 7.81
C THR A 45 6.96 3.16 9.19
N GLU A 46 7.54 3.76 10.21
CA GLU A 46 7.31 3.36 11.59
C GLU A 46 5.82 3.46 11.95
N LYS A 47 5.15 4.48 11.44
CA LYS A 47 3.72 4.67 11.67
C LYS A 47 2.91 3.50 11.11
N ILE A 48 3.19 3.11 9.87
CA ILE A 48 2.49 2.00 9.23
C ILE A 48 2.80 0.69 9.95
N LYS A 49 4.05 0.49 10.33
CA LYS A 49 4.46 -0.70 11.06
C LYS A 49 3.68 -0.86 12.37
N LYS A 50 3.51 0.23 13.11
CA LYS A 50 2.75 0.21 14.36
C LYS A 50 1.28 -0.10 14.13
N ILE A 51 0.71 0.42 13.06
CA ILE A 51 -0.68 0.12 12.71
C ILE A 51 -0.85 -1.36 12.43
N ILE A 52 0.07 -1.94 11.66
CA ILE A 52 0.01 -3.36 11.33
C ILE A 52 0.16 -4.21 12.58
N GLU A 53 1.10 -3.87 13.44
CA GLU A 53 1.29 -4.59 14.71
C GLU A 53 0.03 -4.57 15.56
N LYS A 54 -0.64 -3.42 15.60
CA LYS A 54 -1.86 -3.25 16.39
C LYS A 54 -3.01 -4.12 15.87
N TYR A 55 -3.23 -4.10 14.56
CA TYR A 55 -4.41 -4.78 13.98
C TYR A 55 -4.18 -6.23 13.64
N PHE A 56 -2.96 -6.61 13.29
CA PHE A 56 -2.67 -7.97 12.84
C PHE A 56 -1.84 -8.75 13.84
N LYS A 57 -1.43 -8.12 14.93
CA LYS A 57 -0.69 -8.77 16.01
C LYS A 57 0.60 -9.44 15.53
N THR A 58 1.28 -8.82 14.58
CA THR A 58 2.51 -9.34 14.04
C THR A 58 3.47 -8.21 13.70
N SER A 59 4.76 -8.45 13.88
CA SER A 59 5.80 -7.53 13.41
C SER A 59 6.48 -8.06 12.16
N GLN A 60 6.07 -9.24 11.68
CA GLN A 60 6.65 -9.85 10.48
C GLN A 60 5.59 -9.98 9.41
N PHE A 61 5.76 -9.21 8.36
CA PHE A 61 4.80 -9.16 7.28
C PHE A 61 5.51 -8.72 5.99
N SER A 62 4.82 -8.91 4.88
CA SER A 62 5.26 -8.36 3.61
C SER A 62 4.05 -7.91 2.82
N PHE A 63 4.28 -6.97 1.93
CA PHE A 63 3.25 -6.49 1.00
C PHE A 63 3.61 -6.89 -0.41
N PHE A 64 2.60 -7.30 -1.15
CA PHE A 64 2.70 -7.47 -2.59
C PHE A 64 1.88 -6.36 -3.23
N LEU A 65 2.46 -5.68 -4.21
CA LEU A 65 1.78 -4.61 -4.94
C LEU A 65 1.88 -4.89 -6.43
N SER A 66 0.74 -4.87 -7.09
CA SER A 66 0.67 -4.96 -8.55
C SER A 66 -0.21 -3.84 -9.06
N ILE A 67 0.25 -3.12 -10.07
CA ILE A 67 -0.49 -2.02 -10.67
C ILE A 67 -0.64 -2.30 -12.15
N SER A 68 -1.88 -2.22 -12.64
CA SER A 68 -2.20 -2.37 -14.05
C SER A 68 -2.81 -1.07 -14.56
N ASP A 69 -2.31 -0.60 -15.69
CA ASP A 69 -2.73 0.66 -16.29
C ASP A 69 -3.60 0.37 -17.49
N GLU A 70 -4.89 0.66 -17.36
CA GLU A 70 -5.85 0.47 -18.43
C GLU A 70 -6.13 1.79 -19.14
N LYS A 71 -6.78 1.73 -20.29
CA LYS A 71 -7.03 2.91 -21.10
C LYS A 71 -7.72 4.05 -20.35
N LYS A 72 -8.69 3.72 -19.51
CA LYS A 72 -9.51 4.71 -18.82
C LYS A 72 -9.35 4.71 -17.32
N TYR A 73 -8.62 3.75 -16.77
CA TYR A 73 -8.49 3.64 -15.32
C TYR A 73 -7.24 2.85 -14.95
N SER A 74 -6.87 2.92 -13.70
CA SER A 74 -5.78 2.12 -13.16
C SER A 74 -6.33 1.17 -12.11
N VAL A 75 -5.81 -0.05 -12.09
CA VAL A 75 -6.20 -1.06 -11.12
C VAL A 75 -4.98 -1.44 -10.31
N ALA A 76 -5.14 -1.48 -9.00
CA ALA A 76 -4.06 -1.87 -8.10
C ALA A 76 -4.51 -3.02 -7.20
N TYR A 77 -3.62 -3.98 -7.01
CA TYR A 77 -3.81 -5.07 -6.06
C TYR A 77 -2.78 -4.98 -4.98
N VAL A 78 -3.21 -5.09 -3.74
CA VAL A 78 -2.32 -5.11 -2.59
C VAL A 78 -2.68 -6.32 -1.73
N ILE A 79 -1.67 -7.12 -1.43
CA ILE A 79 -1.82 -8.29 -0.57
C ILE A 79 -0.89 -8.14 0.61
N LEU A 80 -1.44 -8.21 1.82
CA LEU A 80 -0.66 -8.20 3.05
C LEU A 80 -0.54 -9.65 3.51
N GLN A 81 0.70 -10.10 3.69
CA GLN A 81 0.96 -11.46 4.16
C GLN A 81 1.72 -11.42 5.47
N LYS A 82 1.26 -12.20 6.43
CA LYS A 82 2.02 -12.45 7.65
C LYS A 82 3.13 -13.46 7.35
N LYS A 83 4.25 -13.23 7.95
CA LYS A 83 5.35 -14.17 7.83
C LYS A 83 5.47 -15.07 9.05
#